data_ed4bc85eb08498a8750ae3f20ce3a312
#
_entry.id   ed4bc85eb08498a8750ae3f20ce3a312
#
_cell.length_a   1.000
_cell.length_b   1.000
_cell.length_c   1.000
_cell.angle_alpha   90.00
_cell.angle_beta   90.00
_cell.angle_gamma   90.00
#
_symmetry.space_group_name_H-M   'P 1'
#
loop_
_entity.id
_entity.type
_entity.pdbx_description
1 polymer ?
#
loop_
_entity_poly.entity_id
_entity_poly.type
_entity_poly.pdbx_seq_one_letter_code
_entity_poly.pdbx_strand_id
1 'polypeptide(L)'
;MTRLLTLTLAVCFVVALNTDAKAQLPPPPVPPEWQTHAEKTNYRETPNYEDTIAYCRKLAAASPLIRYTEFGRSGEGRPLPLVVAAAGEHFTPQAARRAGKVVVLIQANIHAGETDGKDAGLALLRDMVITKTRPGLLDRVTLLFIPIYNTDGHELRSPYNRINQNGPAEMGWRGNANNLNLNRDYLKADAPETRAWLRLWNEWNPDLFLDCHVTDGADFRYHVTYQYEGHENVPQPLRDWMKAAFDGRIVPAAEAAGYLFHTYLVFRDNRDPTGKGVEGFIASPRFATGYVPIRNRPALLIETHMLKEHRLRVRGTYDLLKAALEDVNRDPESLLKMVRAADEQVIADGATYDPARKVALKVDFTDKSVPLTLKAVEFRREMSDISGAVRVVYGDQPLDLTVPFFNEARASISITPPLYYLVPPQWTAVVEVLAAHGLRLQKLTEPLTLEVESYRFSDVKWAASSFEGRLLVSQKNQLVTERRTYPAGTVVVPLAQSGGRVAMHLLEPDAPDSFVAWGFFNPIFEQKEGGEDYVLEKLARDMLAKDENLRKEFERRLLDDPQFAASARERLRFFYLRSPYWDRRMNLYPVGRVTTKFTARMIDYR
;
A
#
# COMPACT_ATOMS: atom_id res chain seq x y z
N MET A 1 79.31 50.05 9.12
CA MET A 1 78.53 49.99 10.40
C MET A 1 77.08 50.10 10.02
N THR A 2 76.40 48.94 9.87
CA THR A 2 75.03 48.89 9.43
C THR A 2 74.26 48.04 10.51
N ARG A 3 73.34 48.64 11.22
CA ARG A 3 72.56 48.01 12.24
C ARG A 3 71.32 47.35 11.55
N LEU A 4 71.20 46.06 11.71
CA LEU A 4 70.01 45.27 11.36
C LEU A 4 68.97 45.45 12.46
N LEU A 5 67.78 45.95 12.10
CA LEU A 5 66.59 45.94 12.96
C LEU A 5 65.80 44.66 12.69
N THR A 6 65.69 43.80 13.69
CA THR A 6 64.84 42.58 13.68
C THR A 6 63.46 42.98 14.19
N LEU A 7 62.43 42.89 13.30
CA LEU A 7 61.02 43.14 13.65
C LEU A 7 60.41 41.76 14.02
N THR A 8 60.04 41.58 15.27
CA THR A 8 59.35 40.37 15.78
C THR A 8 57.85 40.57 15.63
N LEU A 9 57.20 39.86 14.72
CA LEU A 9 55.75 39.85 14.56
C LEU A 9 55.16 38.85 15.58
N ALA A 10 54.42 39.33 16.56
CA ALA A 10 53.65 38.51 17.46
C ALA A 10 52.27 38.20 16.83
N VAL A 11 52.10 36.97 16.38
CA VAL A 11 50.77 36.47 15.94
C VAL A 11 49.98 36.05 17.15
N CYS A 12 49.00 36.83 17.55
CA CYS A 12 48.00 36.45 18.56
C CYS A 12 46.99 35.47 17.94
N PHE A 13 47.08 34.20 18.27
CA PHE A 13 46.02 33.22 18.00
C PHE A 13 44.86 33.48 18.98
N VAL A 14 43.79 34.06 18.47
CA VAL A 14 42.51 34.10 19.19
C VAL A 14 41.84 32.74 18.98
N VAL A 15 41.98 31.85 19.93
CA VAL A 15 41.16 30.64 20.03
C VAL A 15 39.75 31.05 20.45
N ALA A 16 38.85 31.19 19.51
CA ALA A 16 37.42 31.28 19.81
C ALA A 16 36.93 29.93 20.38
N LEU A 17 36.85 29.84 21.69
CA LEU A 17 36.15 28.78 22.38
C LEU A 17 34.65 28.88 22.04
N ASN A 18 34.19 28.11 21.09
CA ASN A 18 32.75 27.87 20.90
C ASN A 18 32.23 27.04 22.08
N THR A 19 31.84 27.73 23.14
CA THR A 19 31.11 27.15 24.27
C THR A 19 29.63 27.30 23.94
N ASP A 20 29.00 26.25 23.40
CA ASP A 20 27.58 25.92 23.63
C ASP A 20 27.17 24.61 22.92
N ALA A 21 28.00 23.60 23.01
CA ALA A 21 27.50 22.23 22.94
C ALA A 21 27.26 21.77 24.38
N LYS A 22 26.07 21.99 24.91
CA LYS A 22 25.60 21.22 26.08
C LYS A 22 25.68 19.75 25.69
N ALA A 23 26.75 19.06 26.08
CA ALA A 23 26.83 17.63 26.02
C ALA A 23 25.59 17.10 26.77
N GLN A 24 24.58 16.67 26.03
CA GLN A 24 23.45 15.96 26.63
C GLN A 24 24.03 14.74 27.33
N LEU A 25 23.90 14.71 28.67
CA LEU A 25 24.21 13.52 29.42
C LEU A 25 23.49 12.32 28.78
N PRO A 26 24.15 11.18 28.64
CA PRO A 26 23.48 9.99 28.13
C PRO A 26 22.21 9.75 28.95
N PRO A 27 21.09 9.36 28.32
CA PRO A 27 19.85 9.10 29.05
C PRO A 27 20.12 8.08 30.16
N PRO A 28 19.47 8.23 31.33
CA PRO A 28 19.66 7.31 32.43
C PRO A 28 19.41 5.87 31.96
N PRO A 29 20.15 4.89 32.49
CA PRO A 29 19.99 3.50 32.09
C PRO A 29 18.56 3.04 32.39
N VAL A 30 17.96 2.29 31.45
CA VAL A 30 16.63 1.70 31.62
C VAL A 30 16.65 0.73 32.79
N PRO A 31 15.76 0.86 33.79
CA PRO A 31 15.66 -0.11 34.88
C PRO A 31 15.47 -1.54 34.34
N PRO A 32 16.17 -2.55 34.88
CA PRO A 32 16.15 -3.92 34.34
C PRO A 32 14.75 -4.51 34.16
N GLU A 33 13.82 -4.20 35.06
CA GLU A 33 12.43 -4.65 35.01
C GLU A 33 11.62 -4.04 33.86
N TRP A 34 12.08 -2.90 33.31
CA TRP A 34 11.45 -2.19 32.19
C TRP A 34 12.19 -2.36 30.86
N GLN A 35 13.32 -3.05 30.84
CA GLN A 35 13.96 -3.42 29.59
C GLN A 35 13.03 -4.31 28.75
N THR A 36 12.94 -4.04 27.45
CA THR A 36 12.27 -4.95 26.52
C THR A 36 13.03 -6.28 26.41
N HIS A 37 12.41 -7.32 25.85
CA HIS A 37 13.07 -8.60 25.63
C HIS A 37 14.31 -8.44 24.71
N ALA A 38 14.17 -7.65 23.63
CA ALA A 38 15.28 -7.36 22.73
C ALA A 38 16.46 -6.70 23.48
N GLU A 39 16.21 -5.74 24.35
CA GLU A 39 17.25 -5.09 25.15
C GLU A 39 17.92 -6.06 26.14
N LYS A 40 17.15 -6.91 26.84
CA LYS A 40 17.66 -7.92 27.78
C LYS A 40 18.57 -8.94 27.12
N THR A 41 18.27 -9.30 25.87
CA THR A 41 19.04 -10.27 25.08
C THR A 41 20.12 -9.61 24.22
N ASN A 42 20.39 -8.32 24.44
CA ASN A 42 21.30 -7.53 23.63
C ASN A 42 20.94 -7.57 22.13
N TYR A 43 19.66 -7.52 21.81
CA TYR A 43 19.07 -7.58 20.46
C TYR A 43 19.36 -8.88 19.69
N ARG A 44 19.70 -9.97 20.38
CA ARG A 44 19.83 -11.28 19.76
C ARG A 44 18.49 -11.96 19.52
N GLU A 45 17.48 -11.61 20.32
CA GLU A 45 16.15 -12.20 20.29
C GLU A 45 15.07 -11.11 20.23
N THR A 46 13.92 -11.49 19.74
CA THR A 46 12.68 -10.71 19.76
C THR A 46 11.61 -11.48 20.54
N PRO A 47 10.71 -10.82 21.31
CA PRO A 47 9.70 -11.53 22.09
C PRO A 47 8.70 -12.26 21.17
N ASN A 48 8.19 -13.40 21.64
CA ASN A 48 7.05 -14.09 21.06
C ASN A 48 5.76 -13.30 21.27
N TYR A 49 4.62 -13.83 20.82
CA TYR A 49 3.31 -13.19 20.98
C TYR A 49 2.96 -12.98 22.46
N GLU A 50 3.02 -14.02 23.28
CA GLU A 50 2.66 -14.01 24.69
C GLU A 50 3.48 -12.96 25.48
N ASP A 51 4.81 -12.97 25.31
CA ASP A 51 5.72 -12.01 25.96
C ASP A 51 5.47 -10.57 25.49
N THR A 52 5.15 -10.38 24.21
CA THR A 52 4.80 -9.06 23.65
C THR A 52 3.52 -8.54 24.31
N ILE A 53 2.47 -9.38 24.39
CA ILE A 53 1.20 -9.00 25.01
C ILE A 53 1.37 -8.76 26.52
N ALA A 54 2.13 -9.61 27.20
CA ALA A 54 2.44 -9.43 28.62
C ALA A 54 3.13 -8.08 28.88
N TYR A 55 4.08 -7.70 28.02
CA TYR A 55 4.75 -6.39 28.13
C TYR A 55 3.80 -5.22 27.85
N CYS A 56 2.94 -5.31 26.83
CA CYS A 56 1.92 -4.29 26.57
C CYS A 56 0.96 -4.11 27.76
N ARG A 57 0.48 -5.22 28.35
CA ARG A 57 -0.38 -5.20 29.54
C ARG A 57 0.36 -4.64 30.75
N LYS A 58 1.64 -4.97 30.93
CA LYS A 58 2.48 -4.40 31.99
C LYS A 58 2.60 -2.87 31.89
N LEU A 59 2.81 -2.34 30.69
CA LEU A 59 2.82 -0.90 30.43
C LEU A 59 1.47 -0.26 30.77
N ALA A 60 0.37 -0.89 30.34
CA ALA A 60 -0.99 -0.41 30.60
C ALA A 60 -1.35 -0.42 32.10
N ALA A 61 -0.87 -1.41 32.85
CA ALA A 61 -1.08 -1.49 34.30
C ALA A 61 -0.27 -0.44 35.07
N ALA A 62 0.90 -0.04 34.54
CA ALA A 62 1.82 0.88 35.22
C ALA A 62 1.59 2.36 34.86
N SER A 63 0.82 2.66 33.82
CA SER A 63 0.62 4.03 33.37
C SER A 63 -0.83 4.32 32.96
N PRO A 64 -1.45 5.39 33.46
CA PRO A 64 -2.78 5.82 33.04
C PRO A 64 -2.81 6.32 31.58
N LEU A 65 -1.64 6.52 30.95
CA LEU A 65 -1.52 7.00 29.56
C LEU A 65 -1.64 5.89 28.52
N ILE A 66 -1.77 4.63 28.94
CA ILE A 66 -1.85 3.46 28.02
C ILE A 66 -3.11 2.66 28.31
N ARG A 67 -3.75 2.20 27.24
CA ARG A 67 -4.78 1.15 27.24
C ARG A 67 -4.36 0.04 26.28
N TYR A 68 -4.43 -1.21 26.76
CA TYR A 68 -4.32 -2.39 25.90
C TYR A 68 -5.73 -2.86 25.53
N THR A 69 -5.94 -3.15 24.25
CA THR A 69 -7.18 -3.69 23.72
C THR A 69 -6.88 -4.60 22.51
N GLU A 70 -7.92 -5.12 21.89
CA GLU A 70 -7.85 -5.98 20.71
C GLU A 70 -8.80 -5.43 19.65
N PHE A 71 -8.39 -5.42 18.37
CA PHE A 71 -9.22 -4.88 17.28
C PHE A 71 -9.83 -5.96 16.39
N GLY A 72 -9.57 -7.23 16.66
CA GLY A 72 -10.11 -8.37 15.92
C GLY A 72 -9.44 -9.68 16.26
N ARG A 73 -9.62 -10.64 15.36
CA ARG A 73 -9.01 -11.97 15.45
C ARG A 73 -8.42 -12.38 14.12
N SER A 74 -7.32 -13.14 14.19
CA SER A 74 -6.64 -13.74 13.05
C SER A 74 -7.40 -14.96 12.50
N GLY A 75 -6.85 -15.55 11.44
CA GLY A 75 -7.38 -16.79 10.84
C GLY A 75 -7.46 -17.97 11.82
N GLU A 76 -6.49 -18.10 12.75
CA GLU A 76 -6.50 -19.11 13.82
C GLU A 76 -7.27 -18.67 15.09
N GLY A 77 -7.92 -17.50 15.05
CA GLY A 77 -8.68 -16.96 16.17
C GLY A 77 -7.83 -16.24 17.22
N ARG A 78 -6.52 -16.03 17.00
CA ARG A 78 -5.64 -15.30 17.91
C ARG A 78 -6.01 -13.82 17.94
N PRO A 79 -6.08 -13.18 19.12
CA PRO A 79 -6.40 -11.77 19.23
C PRO A 79 -5.41 -10.88 18.48
N LEU A 80 -5.91 -9.84 17.80
CA LEU A 80 -5.09 -8.83 17.15
C LEU A 80 -4.86 -7.68 18.13
N PRO A 81 -3.62 -7.47 18.63
CA PRO A 81 -3.33 -6.53 19.71
C PRO A 81 -3.33 -5.09 19.23
N LEU A 82 -3.86 -4.20 20.08
CA LEU A 82 -3.80 -2.75 19.91
C LEU A 82 -3.43 -2.09 21.23
N VAL A 83 -2.42 -1.22 21.20
CA VAL A 83 -2.11 -0.31 22.29
C VAL A 83 -2.57 1.08 21.89
N VAL A 84 -3.41 1.69 22.73
CA VAL A 84 -3.79 3.11 22.60
C VAL A 84 -3.03 3.89 23.67
N ALA A 85 -2.20 4.85 23.23
CA ALA A 85 -1.48 5.73 24.14
C ALA A 85 -1.93 7.19 23.94
N ALA A 86 -2.34 7.85 25.02
CA ALA A 86 -2.85 9.22 24.99
C ALA A 86 -2.65 9.93 26.33
N ALA A 87 -2.41 11.23 26.29
CA ALA A 87 -2.49 12.08 27.47
C ALA A 87 -3.95 12.49 27.72
N GLY A 88 -4.42 12.38 28.96
CA GLY A 88 -5.82 12.60 29.33
C GLY A 88 -6.73 11.42 28.93
N GLU A 89 -8.04 11.64 28.97
CA GLU A 89 -9.07 10.60 28.69
C GLU A 89 -9.36 10.44 27.17
N HIS A 90 -8.32 10.53 26.30
CA HIS A 90 -8.48 10.53 24.84
C HIS A 90 -8.25 9.14 24.20
N PHE A 91 -8.84 8.09 24.83
CA PHE A 91 -8.69 6.69 24.43
C PHE A 91 -9.79 6.18 23.49
N THR A 92 -10.65 7.06 23.00
CA THR A 92 -11.67 6.74 22.00
C THR A 92 -11.59 7.70 20.81
N PRO A 93 -12.04 7.28 19.62
CA PRO A 93 -12.03 8.15 18.44
C PRO A 93 -12.72 9.48 18.68
N GLN A 94 -13.89 9.45 19.33
CA GLN A 94 -14.69 10.63 19.63
C GLN A 94 -14.00 11.57 20.63
N ALA A 95 -13.35 11.02 21.67
CA ALA A 95 -12.63 11.80 22.65
C ALA A 95 -11.38 12.46 22.03
N ALA A 96 -10.61 11.72 21.23
CA ALA A 96 -9.46 12.23 20.50
C ALA A 96 -9.84 13.39 19.55
N ARG A 97 -10.90 13.19 18.75
CA ARG A 97 -11.40 14.21 17.81
C ARG A 97 -11.91 15.47 18.51
N ARG A 98 -12.70 15.32 19.58
CA ARG A 98 -13.17 16.49 20.37
C ARG A 98 -12.04 17.29 20.98
N ALA A 99 -10.95 16.62 21.37
CA ALA A 99 -9.77 17.27 21.94
C ALA A 99 -8.82 17.85 20.87
N GLY A 100 -9.13 17.73 19.58
CA GLY A 100 -8.25 18.18 18.51
C GLY A 100 -6.92 17.44 18.44
N LYS A 101 -6.87 16.18 18.92
CA LYS A 101 -5.68 15.33 18.84
C LYS A 101 -5.51 14.79 17.42
N VAL A 102 -4.26 14.70 17.00
CA VAL A 102 -3.89 13.92 15.82
C VAL A 102 -3.89 12.44 16.20
N VAL A 103 -4.54 11.61 15.39
CA VAL A 103 -4.50 10.15 15.55
C VAL A 103 -3.41 9.59 14.65
N VAL A 104 -2.38 9.02 15.26
CA VAL A 104 -1.26 8.36 14.56
C VAL A 104 -1.39 6.85 14.71
N LEU A 105 -1.37 6.11 13.62
CA LEU A 105 -1.33 4.65 13.62
C LEU A 105 0.07 4.17 13.23
N ILE A 106 0.74 3.47 14.14
CA ILE A 106 1.98 2.73 13.88
C ILE A 106 1.65 1.25 13.76
N GLN A 107 2.06 0.63 12.68
CA GLN A 107 1.87 -0.79 12.42
C GLN A 107 3.21 -1.51 12.30
N ALA A 108 3.34 -2.66 12.96
CA ALA A 108 4.49 -3.52 12.88
C ALA A 108 4.10 -4.97 12.61
N ASN A 109 5.04 -5.76 12.12
CA ASN A 109 4.89 -7.21 11.90
C ASN A 109 3.73 -7.60 10.97
N ILE A 110 3.48 -6.83 9.93
CA ILE A 110 2.62 -7.30 8.81
C ILE A 110 3.30 -8.48 8.10
N HIS A 111 4.62 -8.41 7.90
CA HIS A 111 5.46 -9.57 7.64
C HIS A 111 6.08 -9.99 8.97
N ALA A 112 5.65 -11.12 9.47
CA ALA A 112 5.86 -11.49 10.86
C ALA A 112 7.34 -11.70 11.28
N GLY A 113 8.24 -11.89 10.32
CA GLY A 113 9.69 -11.94 10.58
C GLY A 113 10.38 -10.58 10.63
N GLU A 114 9.68 -9.49 10.33
CA GLU A 114 10.21 -8.11 10.30
C GLU A 114 9.90 -7.42 11.63
N THR A 115 10.68 -7.73 12.68
CA THR A 115 10.34 -7.45 14.08
C THR A 115 10.80 -6.09 14.59
N ASP A 116 11.53 -5.32 13.79
CA ASP A 116 12.20 -4.10 14.19
C ASP A 116 11.21 -3.03 14.68
N GLY A 117 10.08 -2.86 13.98
CA GLY A 117 9.01 -1.93 14.36
C GLY A 117 8.33 -2.29 15.68
N LYS A 118 8.16 -3.60 15.95
CA LYS A 118 7.62 -4.09 17.23
C LYS A 118 8.55 -3.72 18.38
N ASP A 119 9.81 -4.09 18.26
CA ASP A 119 10.78 -3.89 19.33
C ASP A 119 11.08 -2.39 19.56
N ALA A 120 11.13 -1.59 18.50
CA ALA A 120 11.25 -0.14 18.56
C ALA A 120 10.03 0.52 19.21
N GLY A 121 8.82 0.13 18.81
CA GLY A 121 7.58 0.69 19.35
C GLY A 121 7.37 0.38 20.81
N LEU A 122 7.69 -0.84 21.28
CA LEU A 122 7.64 -1.21 22.70
C LEU A 122 8.62 -0.37 23.54
N ALA A 123 9.86 -0.16 23.05
CA ALA A 123 10.84 0.69 23.71
C ALA A 123 10.37 2.15 23.75
N LEU A 124 9.82 2.68 22.66
CA LEU A 124 9.33 4.05 22.57
C LEU A 124 8.13 4.28 23.53
N LEU A 125 7.16 3.36 23.57
CA LEU A 125 6.05 3.42 24.53
C LEU A 125 6.55 3.48 25.97
N ARG A 126 7.48 2.60 26.35
CA ARG A 126 8.11 2.62 27.69
C ARG A 126 8.76 3.98 27.96
N ASP A 127 9.50 4.51 27.01
CA ASP A 127 10.24 5.76 27.20
C ASP A 127 9.32 6.99 27.31
N MET A 128 8.15 6.94 26.69
CA MET A 128 7.12 7.96 26.87
C MET A 128 6.48 7.93 28.24
N VAL A 129 6.14 6.74 28.76
CA VAL A 129 5.20 6.64 29.89
C VAL A 129 5.81 6.13 31.20
N ILE A 130 6.92 5.40 31.16
CA ILE A 130 7.58 4.81 32.34
C ILE A 130 8.85 5.59 32.68
N THR A 131 9.86 5.56 31.79
CA THR A 131 11.14 6.26 32.07
C THR A 131 11.01 7.76 31.88
N LYS A 132 10.00 8.22 31.13
CA LYS A 132 9.73 9.62 30.81
C LYS A 132 10.94 10.34 30.18
N THR A 133 11.79 9.59 29.50
CA THR A 133 12.92 10.14 28.72
C THR A 133 12.46 10.77 27.40
N ARG A 134 11.20 10.55 27.03
CA ARG A 134 10.54 11.16 25.85
C ARG A 134 9.20 11.80 26.28
N PRO A 135 9.25 12.87 27.08
CA PRO A 135 8.04 13.57 27.52
C PRO A 135 7.40 14.32 26.35
N GLY A 136 6.09 14.56 26.45
CA GLY A 136 5.36 15.43 25.52
C GLY A 136 4.95 14.80 24.19
N LEU A 137 5.40 13.58 23.84
CA LEU A 137 5.04 12.95 22.56
C LEU A 137 3.54 12.61 22.44
N LEU A 138 2.80 12.62 23.54
CA LEU A 138 1.35 12.39 23.57
C LEU A 138 0.53 13.68 23.81
N ASP A 139 1.17 14.86 23.89
CA ASP A 139 0.47 16.10 24.22
C ASP A 139 -0.56 16.50 23.17
N ARG A 140 -0.24 16.29 21.90
CA ARG A 140 -1.12 16.59 20.76
C ARG A 140 -1.51 15.33 19.96
N VAL A 141 -1.08 14.14 20.39
CA VAL A 141 -1.24 12.87 19.70
C VAL A 141 -2.06 11.89 20.54
N THR A 142 -2.96 11.16 19.89
CA THR A 142 -3.44 9.84 20.32
C THR A 142 -2.76 8.80 19.42
N LEU A 143 -1.91 7.99 20.02
CA LEU A 143 -1.14 6.97 19.32
C LEU A 143 -1.87 5.62 19.36
N LEU A 144 -2.10 5.04 18.19
CA LEU A 144 -2.51 3.66 18.00
C LEU A 144 -1.26 2.86 17.60
N PHE A 145 -0.93 1.81 18.32
CA PHE A 145 0.20 0.95 18.01
C PHE A 145 -0.26 -0.50 17.89
N ILE A 146 -0.06 -1.06 16.70
CA ILE A 146 -0.24 -2.49 16.42
C ILE A 146 1.15 -3.15 16.48
N PRO A 147 1.51 -3.81 17.59
CA PRO A 147 2.84 -4.44 17.72
C PRO A 147 3.01 -5.66 16.82
N ILE A 148 1.95 -6.43 16.62
CA ILE A 148 1.94 -7.65 15.79
C ILE A 148 0.65 -7.65 14.98
N TYR A 149 0.75 -7.35 13.68
CA TYR A 149 -0.42 -7.42 12.80
C TYR A 149 -0.70 -8.84 12.32
N ASN A 150 0.33 -9.56 11.84
CA ASN A 150 0.24 -10.96 11.43
C ASN A 150 0.56 -11.88 12.62
N THR A 151 -0.43 -12.07 13.51
CA THR A 151 -0.23 -12.82 14.76
C THR A 151 0.01 -14.31 14.53
N ASP A 152 -0.59 -14.91 13.51
CA ASP A 152 -0.42 -16.34 13.22
C ASP A 152 0.95 -16.63 12.60
N GLY A 153 1.33 -15.85 11.59
CA GLY A 153 2.67 -15.94 11.03
C GLY A 153 3.77 -15.63 12.03
N HIS A 154 3.49 -14.76 13.03
CA HIS A 154 4.45 -14.42 14.08
C HIS A 154 4.80 -15.62 14.96
N GLU A 155 3.87 -16.51 15.22
CA GLU A 155 4.10 -17.70 16.05
C GLU A 155 4.64 -18.92 15.27
N LEU A 156 4.66 -18.85 13.95
CA LEU A 156 5.42 -19.80 13.12
C LEU A 156 6.92 -19.48 13.16
N ARG A 157 7.51 -19.53 14.36
CA ARG A 157 8.89 -19.11 14.63
C ARG A 157 9.91 -20.13 14.15
N SER A 158 10.97 -19.64 13.53
CA SER A 158 12.11 -20.45 13.12
C SER A 158 13.34 -19.57 12.84
N PRO A 159 14.57 -20.06 13.04
CA PRO A 159 15.78 -19.36 12.61
C PRO A 159 15.93 -19.33 11.08
N TYR A 160 15.10 -20.09 10.32
CA TYR A 160 15.23 -20.26 8.87
C TYR A 160 14.19 -19.48 8.06
N ASN A 161 13.29 -18.74 8.70
CA ASN A 161 12.17 -18.09 8.00
C ASN A 161 12.59 -16.95 7.07
N ARG A 162 13.76 -16.33 7.31
CA ARG A 162 14.24 -15.19 6.53
C ARG A 162 15.74 -15.32 6.25
N ILE A 163 16.05 -16.07 5.20
CA ILE A 163 17.44 -16.38 4.81
C ILE A 163 18.30 -15.13 4.56
N ASN A 164 17.71 -14.02 4.14
CA ASN A 164 18.43 -12.79 3.85
C ASN A 164 18.69 -11.92 5.08
N GLN A 165 17.98 -12.14 6.20
CA GLN A 165 17.95 -11.20 7.31
C GLN A 165 18.94 -11.54 8.41
N ASN A 166 19.76 -10.56 8.81
CA ASN A 166 20.71 -10.68 9.90
C ASN A 166 20.01 -10.51 11.27
N GLY A 167 19.49 -11.63 11.80
CA GLY A 167 18.79 -11.67 13.08
C GLY A 167 17.40 -11.02 13.07
N PRO A 168 16.67 -11.15 14.18
CA PRO A 168 16.99 -11.88 15.41
C PRO A 168 17.13 -13.40 15.21
N ALA A 169 17.53 -14.14 16.27
CA ALA A 169 17.84 -15.57 16.21
C ALA A 169 16.67 -16.42 15.69
N GLU A 170 15.47 -16.08 16.07
CA GLU A 170 14.23 -16.67 15.55
C GLU A 170 13.24 -15.57 15.18
N MET A 171 12.49 -15.79 14.12
CA MET A 171 11.50 -14.84 13.63
C MET A 171 10.31 -15.56 12.96
N GLY A 172 9.19 -14.87 12.81
CA GLY A 172 7.96 -15.41 12.25
C GLY A 172 8.01 -15.62 10.73
N TRP A 173 6.97 -16.27 10.22
CA TRP A 173 6.73 -16.54 8.80
C TRP A 173 6.01 -15.35 8.12
N ARG A 174 6.33 -15.09 6.85
CA ARG A 174 5.80 -13.94 6.11
C ARG A 174 4.29 -13.96 5.91
N GLY A 175 3.71 -15.11 5.56
CA GLY A 175 2.28 -15.31 5.35
C GLY A 175 1.50 -15.46 6.66
N ASN A 176 0.19 -15.21 6.60
CA ASN A 176 -0.73 -15.53 7.72
C ASN A 176 -1.11 -17.03 7.71
N ALA A 177 -2.05 -17.44 8.56
CA ALA A 177 -2.54 -18.82 8.63
C ALA A 177 -3.05 -19.38 7.30
N ASN A 178 -3.61 -18.54 6.44
CA ASN A 178 -4.07 -18.90 5.10
C ASN A 178 -2.98 -18.80 4.02
N ASN A 179 -1.72 -18.60 4.41
CA ASN A 179 -0.58 -18.35 3.52
C ASN A 179 -0.78 -17.13 2.61
N LEU A 180 -1.50 -16.12 3.08
CA LEU A 180 -1.67 -14.84 2.39
C LEU A 180 -0.65 -13.83 2.92
N ASN A 181 -0.09 -13.03 2.02
CA ASN A 181 0.68 -11.84 2.37
C ASN A 181 -0.29 -10.68 2.65
N LEU A 182 -0.46 -10.32 3.92
CA LEU A 182 -1.38 -9.25 4.33
C LEU A 182 -1.07 -7.90 3.65
N ASN A 183 0.20 -7.66 3.29
CA ASN A 183 0.60 -6.47 2.53
C ASN A 183 0.36 -6.61 1.00
N ARG A 184 -0.58 -7.45 0.60
CA ARG A 184 -1.17 -7.59 -0.75
C ARG A 184 -2.69 -7.61 -0.70
N ASP A 185 -3.27 -7.40 0.49
CA ASP A 185 -4.68 -7.68 0.75
C ASP A 185 -5.54 -6.42 0.99
N TYR A 186 -4.93 -5.22 1.05
CA TYR A 186 -5.63 -4.01 1.48
C TYR A 186 -6.86 -3.64 0.64
N LEU A 187 -6.86 -3.89 -0.68
CA LEU A 187 -8.04 -3.64 -1.51
C LEU A 187 -8.99 -4.82 -1.59
N LYS A 188 -8.50 -6.05 -1.78
CA LYS A 188 -9.39 -7.21 -1.95
C LYS A 188 -10.00 -7.69 -0.63
N ALA A 189 -9.35 -7.41 0.51
CA ALA A 189 -9.83 -7.66 1.87
C ALA A 189 -10.33 -9.10 2.08
N ASP A 190 -9.56 -10.10 1.65
CA ASP A 190 -9.89 -11.52 1.79
C ASP A 190 -9.58 -12.03 3.21
N ALA A 191 -8.46 -11.57 3.79
CA ALA A 191 -8.01 -12.01 5.10
C ALA A 191 -8.85 -11.44 6.24
N PRO A 192 -9.14 -12.21 7.30
CA PRO A 192 -9.87 -11.71 8.46
C PRO A 192 -9.13 -10.59 9.19
N GLU A 193 -7.79 -10.61 9.19
CA GLU A 193 -6.93 -9.56 9.73
C GLU A 193 -7.16 -8.24 8.99
N THR A 194 -7.18 -8.26 7.66
CA THR A 194 -7.43 -7.06 6.84
C THR A 194 -8.82 -6.50 7.08
N ARG A 195 -9.85 -7.35 7.17
CA ARG A 195 -11.21 -6.93 7.51
C ARG A 195 -11.30 -6.32 8.92
N ALA A 196 -10.53 -6.84 9.87
CA ALA A 196 -10.42 -6.27 11.21
C ALA A 196 -9.72 -4.91 11.19
N TRP A 197 -8.63 -4.78 10.42
CA TRP A 197 -7.90 -3.54 10.24
C TRP A 197 -8.77 -2.46 9.57
N LEU A 198 -9.55 -2.81 8.55
CA LEU A 198 -10.49 -1.88 7.90
C LEU A 198 -11.55 -1.38 8.87
N ARG A 199 -12.07 -2.22 9.79
CA ARG A 199 -12.99 -1.76 10.85
C ARG A 199 -12.30 -0.77 11.79
N LEU A 200 -11.09 -1.10 12.27
CA LEU A 200 -10.28 -0.20 13.10
C LEU A 200 -10.03 1.14 12.38
N TRP A 201 -9.63 1.06 11.11
CA TRP A 201 -9.40 2.24 10.28
C TRP A 201 -10.65 3.10 10.14
N ASN A 202 -11.79 2.51 9.81
CA ASN A 202 -13.04 3.24 9.64
C ASN A 202 -13.55 3.87 10.95
N GLU A 203 -13.29 3.23 12.09
CA GLU A 203 -13.64 3.73 13.41
C GLU A 203 -12.75 4.91 13.83
N TRP A 204 -11.45 4.77 13.74
CA TRP A 204 -10.49 5.77 14.20
C TRP A 204 -10.13 6.81 13.16
N ASN A 205 -10.17 6.45 11.87
CA ASN A 205 -9.80 7.28 10.73
C ASN A 205 -8.48 8.03 10.97
N PRO A 206 -7.33 7.33 11.17
CA PRO A 206 -6.06 7.93 11.56
C PRO A 206 -5.62 9.03 10.61
N ASP A 207 -4.93 10.04 11.14
CA ASP A 207 -4.45 11.20 10.39
C ASP A 207 -3.05 10.98 9.81
N LEU A 208 -2.27 10.03 10.37
CA LEU A 208 -0.95 9.62 9.90
C LEU A 208 -0.78 8.12 10.10
N PHE A 209 -0.19 7.45 9.13
CA PHE A 209 0.13 6.02 9.16
C PHE A 209 1.63 5.77 8.97
N LEU A 210 2.22 4.97 9.85
CA LEU A 210 3.63 4.56 9.80
C LEU A 210 3.70 3.03 9.75
N ASP A 211 4.26 2.48 8.67
CA ASP A 211 4.32 1.03 8.42
C ASP A 211 5.76 0.52 8.48
N CYS A 212 6.04 -0.36 9.45
CA CYS A 212 7.39 -0.80 9.76
C CYS A 212 7.72 -2.14 9.12
N HIS A 213 8.79 -2.16 8.33
CA HIS A 213 9.26 -3.28 7.53
C HIS A 213 10.77 -3.51 7.63
N VAL A 214 11.23 -4.60 7.00
CA VAL A 214 12.64 -4.90 6.74
C VAL A 214 12.79 -5.25 5.26
N THR A 215 13.55 -4.44 4.53
CA THR A 215 13.78 -4.60 3.09
C THR A 215 14.87 -5.62 2.80
N ASP A 216 14.86 -6.12 1.57
CA ASP A 216 15.93 -6.90 0.93
C ASP A 216 16.66 -6.07 -0.13
N GLY A 217 17.46 -6.71 -0.99
CA GLY A 217 18.13 -6.10 -2.13
C GLY A 217 19.64 -6.11 -2.03
N ALA A 218 20.30 -5.16 -2.72
CA ALA A 218 21.75 -5.03 -2.72
C ALA A 218 22.27 -4.55 -1.37
N ASP A 219 23.53 -4.90 -1.04
CA ASP A 219 24.17 -4.32 0.14
C ASP A 219 24.58 -2.86 -0.13
N PHE A 220 24.21 -1.99 0.79
CA PHE A 220 24.59 -0.59 0.83
C PHE A 220 24.69 -0.09 2.27
N ARG A 221 25.23 1.12 2.47
CA ARG A 221 25.48 1.67 3.81
C ARG A 221 24.25 2.27 4.50
N TYR A 222 23.12 2.44 3.81
CA TYR A 222 21.90 2.94 4.45
C TYR A 222 21.37 1.96 5.49
N HIS A 223 20.98 2.47 6.65
CA HIS A 223 20.40 1.69 7.73
C HIS A 223 18.90 1.53 7.56
N VAL A 224 18.25 2.58 7.06
CA VAL A 224 16.82 2.65 6.83
C VAL A 224 16.57 3.28 5.46
N THR A 225 15.67 2.69 4.70
CA THR A 225 15.06 3.35 3.54
C THR A 225 13.59 3.66 3.84
N TYR A 226 13.04 4.65 3.18
CA TYR A 226 11.66 5.07 3.38
C TYR A 226 10.98 5.41 2.05
N GLN A 227 9.65 5.32 2.02
CA GLN A 227 8.88 5.69 0.84
C GLN A 227 7.50 6.22 1.23
N TYR A 228 6.98 7.12 0.44
CA TYR A 228 5.60 7.61 0.48
C TYR A 228 5.07 7.85 -0.92
N GLU A 229 3.75 7.76 -1.11
CA GLU A 229 3.12 7.99 -2.41
C GLU A 229 3.01 9.50 -2.71
N GLY A 230 3.97 10.01 -3.47
CA GLY A 230 4.06 11.42 -3.89
C GLY A 230 3.59 11.71 -5.32
N HIS A 231 2.81 10.82 -5.94
CA HIS A 231 2.48 10.88 -7.37
C HIS A 231 1.04 11.32 -7.66
N GLU A 232 0.66 11.38 -8.94
CA GLU A 232 -0.64 11.88 -9.41
C GLU A 232 -1.85 11.05 -8.96
N ASN A 233 -1.62 9.83 -8.46
CA ASN A 233 -2.65 8.96 -7.92
C ASN A 233 -3.22 9.41 -6.56
N VAL A 234 -2.62 10.41 -5.92
CA VAL A 234 -3.11 10.95 -4.63
C VAL A 234 -3.39 12.45 -4.72
N PRO A 235 -4.24 13.01 -3.80
CA PRO A 235 -4.58 14.44 -3.80
C PRO A 235 -3.36 15.36 -3.64
N GLN A 236 -3.36 16.50 -4.32
CA GLN A 236 -2.26 17.46 -4.29
C GLN A 236 -1.90 17.94 -2.86
N PRO A 237 -2.85 18.34 -2.00
CA PRO A 237 -2.50 18.79 -0.64
C PRO A 237 -1.73 17.72 0.15
N LEU A 238 -2.08 16.44 -0.05
CA LEU A 238 -1.43 15.31 0.61
C LEU A 238 0.02 15.14 0.11
N ARG A 239 0.24 15.21 -1.19
CA ARG A 239 1.59 15.09 -1.79
C ARG A 239 2.54 16.17 -1.27
N ASP A 240 2.07 17.42 -1.26
CA ASP A 240 2.87 18.57 -0.82
C ASP A 240 3.23 18.46 0.67
N TRP A 241 2.27 18.06 1.50
CA TRP A 241 2.51 17.87 2.91
C TRP A 241 3.50 16.74 3.19
N MET A 242 3.32 15.56 2.54
CA MET A 242 4.21 14.41 2.73
C MET A 242 5.65 14.75 2.35
N LYS A 243 5.87 15.42 1.22
CA LYS A 243 7.20 15.86 0.82
C LYS A 243 7.82 16.81 1.84
N ALA A 244 7.08 17.83 2.27
CA ALA A 244 7.58 18.81 3.22
C ALA A 244 7.83 18.20 4.62
N ALA A 245 6.99 17.26 5.05
CA ALA A 245 7.12 16.61 6.36
C ALA A 245 8.23 15.54 6.34
N PHE A 246 8.14 14.56 5.43
CA PHE A 246 9.05 13.41 5.45
C PHE A 246 10.44 13.80 5.00
N ASP A 247 10.61 14.39 3.79
CA ASP A 247 11.94 14.76 3.28
C ASP A 247 12.52 15.99 3.97
N GLY A 248 11.67 16.95 4.36
CA GLY A 248 12.13 18.24 4.87
C GLY A 248 12.35 18.29 6.38
N ARG A 249 11.72 17.43 7.18
CA ARG A 249 11.76 17.56 8.65
C ARG A 249 11.97 16.23 9.37
N ILE A 250 11.15 15.21 9.13
CA ILE A 250 11.12 13.97 9.91
C ILE A 250 12.38 13.14 9.68
N VAL A 251 12.69 12.84 8.41
CA VAL A 251 13.89 12.05 8.07
C VAL A 251 15.17 12.76 8.47
N PRO A 252 15.38 14.07 8.17
CA PRO A 252 16.57 14.79 8.65
C PRO A 252 16.71 14.80 10.17
N ALA A 253 15.60 14.88 10.93
CA ALA A 253 15.63 14.78 12.39
C ALA A 253 16.04 13.40 12.90
N ALA A 254 15.64 12.32 12.19
CA ALA A 254 16.07 10.95 12.49
C ALA A 254 17.54 10.72 12.11
N GLU A 255 18.01 11.28 10.99
CA GLU A 255 19.42 11.22 10.57
C GLU A 255 20.38 11.86 11.58
N ALA A 256 19.93 12.90 12.29
CA ALA A 256 20.70 13.54 13.33
C ALA A 256 21.09 12.60 14.50
N ALA A 257 20.43 11.44 14.62
CA ALA A 257 20.82 10.37 15.55
C ALA A 257 21.99 9.50 15.06
N GLY A 258 22.52 9.76 13.87
CA GLY A 258 23.72 9.10 13.32
C GLY A 258 23.45 7.92 12.37
N TYR A 259 22.19 7.73 11.95
CA TYR A 259 21.83 6.72 10.94
C TYR A 259 21.81 7.31 9.54
N LEU A 260 22.12 6.47 8.55
CA LEU A 260 21.99 6.85 7.14
C LEU A 260 20.61 6.43 6.62
N PHE A 261 19.88 7.39 6.09
CA PHE A 261 18.59 7.18 5.45
C PHE A 261 18.67 7.44 3.94
N HIS A 262 17.76 6.84 3.19
CA HIS A 262 17.53 7.15 1.78
C HIS A 262 16.09 6.80 1.41
N THR A 263 15.59 7.33 0.29
CA THR A 263 14.35 6.83 -0.29
C THR A 263 14.50 5.38 -0.71
N TYR A 264 13.42 4.60 -0.68
CA TYR A 264 13.44 3.18 -1.07
C TYR A 264 13.96 3.02 -2.50
N LEU A 265 14.86 2.08 -2.71
CA LEU A 265 15.57 1.86 -3.97
C LEU A 265 15.33 0.44 -4.47
N VAL A 266 14.95 0.34 -5.74
CA VAL A 266 14.84 -0.94 -6.47
C VAL A 266 15.91 -0.95 -7.56
N PHE A 267 16.77 -1.96 -7.57
CA PHE A 267 17.73 -2.13 -8.65
C PHE A 267 17.02 -2.69 -9.88
N ARG A 268 17.20 -2.07 -11.04
CA ARG A 268 16.66 -2.58 -12.31
C ARG A 268 17.30 -3.91 -12.72
N ASP A 269 18.49 -4.20 -12.21
CA ASP A 269 19.16 -5.50 -12.37
C ASP A 269 19.97 -5.83 -11.10
N ASN A 270 19.49 -6.77 -10.31
CA ASN A 270 20.16 -7.20 -9.08
C ASN A 270 21.52 -7.87 -9.31
N ARG A 271 21.84 -8.27 -10.55
CA ARG A 271 23.14 -8.85 -10.93
C ARG A 271 24.13 -7.82 -11.43
N ASP A 272 23.67 -6.60 -11.65
CA ASP A 272 24.50 -5.48 -12.03
C ASP A 272 24.06 -4.19 -11.31
N PRO A 273 24.57 -3.97 -10.10
CA PRO A 273 24.21 -2.77 -9.32
C PRO A 273 24.57 -1.44 -10.01
N THR A 274 25.41 -1.48 -11.06
CA THR A 274 25.89 -0.28 -11.75
C THR A 274 25.26 -0.06 -13.12
N GLY A 275 25.01 -1.12 -13.88
CA GLY A 275 24.79 -1.03 -15.33
C GLY A 275 23.43 -0.49 -15.74
N LYS A 276 22.36 -0.91 -15.05
CA LYS A 276 20.99 -0.51 -15.41
C LYS A 276 20.38 0.54 -14.48
N GLY A 277 21.09 0.90 -13.40
CA GLY A 277 20.66 1.91 -12.45
C GLY A 277 19.59 1.43 -11.46
N VAL A 278 19.01 2.40 -10.78
CA VAL A 278 18.02 2.19 -9.73
C VAL A 278 16.75 2.99 -10.02
N GLU A 279 15.63 2.55 -9.48
CA GLU A 279 14.38 3.30 -9.48
C GLU A 279 13.82 3.38 -8.06
N GLY A 280 12.83 4.25 -7.84
CA GLY A 280 12.07 4.28 -6.61
C GLY A 280 11.08 3.11 -6.52
N PHE A 281 10.17 3.19 -5.56
CA PHE A 281 9.07 2.24 -5.42
C PHE A 281 7.74 2.99 -5.46
N ILE A 282 6.80 2.52 -6.25
CA ILE A 282 5.43 3.02 -6.32
C ILE A 282 4.52 1.92 -5.78
N ALA A 283 3.92 2.17 -4.62
CA ALA A 283 3.02 1.22 -3.99
C ALA A 283 1.63 1.28 -4.64
N SER A 284 1.20 0.18 -5.26
CA SER A 284 -0.21 0.07 -5.67
C SER A 284 -1.11 -0.09 -4.44
N PRO A 285 -2.43 0.18 -4.55
CA PRO A 285 -3.33 0.14 -3.39
C PRO A 285 -3.54 -1.24 -2.74
N ARG A 286 -2.99 -2.34 -3.29
CA ARG A 286 -2.93 -3.63 -2.59
C ARG A 286 -1.98 -3.60 -1.38
N PHE A 287 -1.01 -2.68 -1.36
CA PHE A 287 -0.10 -2.44 -0.24
C PHE A 287 -0.69 -1.44 0.74
N ALA A 288 -0.30 -1.53 2.02
CA ALA A 288 -0.72 -0.58 3.06
C ALA A 288 -0.44 0.87 2.66
N THR A 289 0.81 1.16 2.27
CA THR A 289 1.29 2.50 1.94
C THR A 289 0.81 3.01 0.58
N GLY A 290 0.22 2.16 -0.26
CA GLY A 290 -0.54 2.57 -1.45
C GLY A 290 -2.03 2.79 -1.16
N TYR A 291 -2.61 2.02 -0.21
CA TYR A 291 -4.01 2.12 0.20
C TYR A 291 -4.31 3.38 1.00
N VAL A 292 -3.49 3.69 2.00
CA VAL A 292 -3.73 4.81 2.92
C VAL A 292 -3.77 6.15 2.19
N PRO A 293 -2.90 6.47 1.21
CA PRO A 293 -2.99 7.72 0.44
C PRO A 293 -4.25 7.85 -0.41
N ILE A 294 -4.82 6.78 -0.94
CA ILE A 294 -6.12 6.86 -1.64
C ILE A 294 -7.32 6.99 -0.66
N ARG A 295 -7.06 6.85 0.66
CA ARG A 295 -7.94 7.24 1.76
C ARG A 295 -7.68 8.68 2.24
N ASN A 296 -6.90 9.47 1.50
CA ASN A 296 -6.55 10.87 1.76
C ASN A 296 -5.76 11.06 3.07
N ARG A 297 -4.93 10.08 3.44
CA ARG A 297 -4.07 10.14 4.64
C ARG A 297 -2.61 9.93 4.27
N PRO A 298 -1.69 10.65 4.90
CA PRO A 298 -0.27 10.40 4.69
C PRO A 298 0.14 9.05 5.26
N ALA A 299 1.01 8.38 4.52
CA ALA A 299 1.61 7.11 4.90
C ALA A 299 3.11 7.15 4.67
N LEU A 300 3.87 6.60 5.61
CA LEU A 300 5.31 6.41 5.48
C LEU A 300 5.63 4.92 5.59
N LEU A 301 6.21 4.36 4.53
CA LEU A 301 6.88 3.07 4.55
C LEU A 301 8.25 3.25 5.21
N ILE A 302 8.55 2.43 6.19
CA ILE A 302 9.83 2.40 6.91
C ILE A 302 10.45 1.02 6.66
N GLU A 303 11.58 0.99 5.97
CA GLU A 303 12.25 -0.24 5.55
C GLU A 303 13.68 -0.26 6.09
N THR A 304 13.91 -0.99 7.17
CA THR A 304 15.27 -1.21 7.66
C THR A 304 16.01 -2.21 6.77
N HIS A 305 17.32 -2.07 6.64
CA HIS A 305 18.09 -2.95 5.74
C HIS A 305 18.42 -4.30 6.39
N MET A 306 17.98 -5.38 5.76
CA MET A 306 18.09 -6.76 6.29
C MET A 306 19.50 -7.19 6.71
N LEU A 307 20.56 -6.72 6.04
CA LEU A 307 21.95 -7.10 6.32
C LEU A 307 22.55 -6.38 7.53
N LYS A 308 21.89 -5.30 8.00
CA LYS A 308 22.36 -4.58 9.21
C LYS A 308 21.96 -5.36 10.47
N GLU A 309 22.77 -5.20 11.52
CA GLU A 309 22.48 -5.83 12.81
C GLU A 309 21.11 -5.43 13.34
N HIS A 310 20.39 -6.35 13.96
CA HIS A 310 19.05 -6.12 14.51
C HIS A 310 19.00 -4.91 15.45
N ARG A 311 20.03 -4.69 16.28
CA ARG A 311 20.15 -3.51 17.13
C ARG A 311 20.08 -2.19 16.33
N LEU A 312 20.84 -2.09 15.23
CA LEU A 312 20.89 -0.89 14.40
C LEU A 312 19.54 -0.63 13.73
N ARG A 313 18.90 -1.69 13.25
CA ARG A 313 17.57 -1.62 12.62
C ARG A 313 16.50 -1.15 13.61
N VAL A 314 16.44 -1.75 14.81
CA VAL A 314 15.49 -1.35 15.87
C VAL A 314 15.72 0.09 16.30
N ARG A 315 16.97 0.51 16.48
CA ARG A 315 17.31 1.89 16.89
C ARG A 315 16.98 2.91 15.79
N GLY A 316 17.30 2.62 14.53
CA GLY A 316 16.95 3.49 13.41
C GLY A 316 15.43 3.67 13.28
N THR A 317 14.66 2.59 13.43
CA THR A 317 13.20 2.64 13.48
C THR A 317 12.69 3.47 14.65
N TYR A 318 13.24 3.26 15.86
CA TYR A 318 12.88 4.02 17.05
C TYR A 318 13.05 5.52 16.83
N ASP A 319 14.21 5.96 16.31
CA ASP A 319 14.49 7.39 16.11
C ASP A 319 13.62 8.01 15.02
N LEU A 320 13.25 7.24 13.95
CA LEU A 320 12.31 7.71 12.94
C LEU A 320 10.88 7.84 13.47
N LEU A 321 10.39 6.86 14.25
CA LEU A 321 9.08 6.93 14.90
C LEU A 321 9.00 8.09 15.89
N LYS A 322 10.05 8.30 16.68
CA LYS A 322 10.18 9.43 17.59
C LYS A 322 10.13 10.76 16.84
N ALA A 323 10.92 10.92 15.78
CA ALA A 323 10.95 12.14 14.96
C ALA A 323 9.59 12.45 14.33
N ALA A 324 8.86 11.43 13.88
CA ALA A 324 7.51 11.60 13.34
C ALA A 324 6.53 12.12 14.43
N LEU A 325 6.56 11.55 15.63
CA LEU A 325 5.72 12.02 16.75
C LEU A 325 6.11 13.43 17.20
N GLU A 326 7.39 13.78 17.24
CA GLU A 326 7.88 15.12 17.55
C GLU A 326 7.40 16.16 16.53
N ASP A 327 7.47 15.83 15.22
CA ASP A 327 7.00 16.73 14.15
C ASP A 327 5.50 16.98 14.24
N VAL A 328 4.71 15.93 14.44
CA VAL A 328 3.25 16.04 14.61
C VAL A 328 2.88 16.84 15.85
N ASN A 329 3.57 16.65 16.98
CA ASN A 329 3.31 17.44 18.20
C ASN A 329 3.67 18.92 18.03
N ARG A 330 4.67 19.23 17.17
CA ARG A 330 5.09 20.62 16.90
C ARG A 330 4.05 21.40 16.12
N ASP A 331 3.44 20.77 15.09
CA ASP A 331 2.45 21.42 14.22
C ASP A 331 1.31 20.46 13.81
N PRO A 332 0.45 20.08 14.77
CA PRO A 332 -0.68 19.20 14.51
C PRO A 332 -1.74 19.85 13.60
N GLU A 333 -1.86 21.18 13.66
CA GLU A 333 -2.83 21.94 12.87
C GLU A 333 -2.56 21.84 11.35
N SER A 334 -1.29 21.86 10.95
CA SER A 334 -0.89 21.67 9.54
C SER A 334 -1.37 20.32 8.99
N LEU A 335 -1.14 19.23 9.74
CA LEU A 335 -1.58 17.89 9.37
C LEU A 335 -3.11 17.81 9.30
N LEU A 336 -3.82 18.24 10.33
CA LEU A 336 -5.29 18.20 10.37
C LEU A 336 -5.92 19.07 9.29
N LYS A 337 -5.35 20.22 8.96
CA LYS A 337 -5.80 21.08 7.86
C LYS A 337 -5.60 20.40 6.51
N MET A 338 -4.44 19.80 6.29
CA MET A 338 -4.14 19.06 5.05
C MET A 338 -5.12 17.89 4.85
N VAL A 339 -5.33 17.08 5.91
CA VAL A 339 -6.26 15.93 5.86
C VAL A 339 -7.69 16.38 5.48
N ARG A 340 -8.18 17.47 6.10
CA ARG A 340 -9.49 18.04 5.73
C ARG A 340 -9.52 18.51 4.27
N ALA A 341 -8.51 19.24 3.83
CA ALA A 341 -8.43 19.74 2.46
C ALA A 341 -8.41 18.60 1.43
N ALA A 342 -7.70 17.50 1.72
CA ALA A 342 -7.67 16.33 0.86
C ALA A 342 -9.04 15.61 0.77
N ASP A 343 -9.74 15.46 1.91
CA ASP A 343 -11.10 14.91 1.93
C ASP A 343 -12.08 15.79 1.17
N GLU A 344 -12.07 17.12 1.41
CA GLU A 344 -12.93 18.10 0.75
C GLU A 344 -12.71 18.11 -0.77
N GLN A 345 -11.47 18.04 -1.22
CA GLN A 345 -11.14 17.95 -2.64
C GLN A 345 -11.77 16.71 -3.29
N VAL A 346 -11.58 15.52 -2.68
CA VAL A 346 -12.12 14.27 -3.24
C VAL A 346 -13.65 14.26 -3.26
N ILE A 347 -14.28 14.79 -2.22
CA ILE A 347 -15.76 14.91 -2.14
C ILE A 347 -16.28 15.87 -3.23
N ALA A 348 -15.66 17.04 -3.38
CA ALA A 348 -16.03 18.03 -4.39
C ALA A 348 -15.82 17.48 -5.81
N ASP A 349 -14.71 16.80 -6.04
CA ASP A 349 -14.40 16.15 -7.31
C ASP A 349 -15.43 15.09 -7.69
N GLY A 350 -15.89 14.30 -6.73
CA GLY A 350 -16.93 13.27 -6.93
C GLY A 350 -18.36 13.82 -7.05
N ALA A 351 -18.61 15.07 -6.67
CA ALA A 351 -19.94 15.70 -6.71
C ALA A 351 -20.31 16.26 -8.08
N THR A 352 -19.33 16.45 -8.98
CA THR A 352 -19.51 17.11 -10.28
C THR A 352 -18.80 16.32 -11.38
N TYR A 353 -19.55 15.91 -12.40
CA TYR A 353 -18.96 15.28 -13.58
C TYR A 353 -18.22 16.33 -14.42
N ASP A 354 -16.97 16.04 -14.72
CA ASP A 354 -16.11 16.85 -15.57
C ASP A 354 -15.35 15.93 -16.54
N PRO A 355 -15.67 15.94 -17.85
CA PRO A 355 -15.04 15.08 -18.84
C PRO A 355 -13.53 15.36 -19.02
N ALA A 356 -13.06 16.55 -18.65
CA ALA A 356 -11.65 16.92 -18.72
C ALA A 356 -10.85 16.42 -17.51
N ARG A 357 -11.51 16.14 -16.39
CA ARG A 357 -10.84 15.65 -15.17
C ARG A 357 -10.37 14.22 -15.37
N LYS A 358 -9.09 14.00 -15.07
CA LYS A 358 -8.47 12.66 -15.06
C LYS A 358 -8.01 12.31 -13.65
N VAL A 359 -8.28 11.08 -13.25
CA VAL A 359 -7.77 10.48 -12.01
C VAL A 359 -6.87 9.31 -12.39
N ALA A 360 -5.61 9.37 -11.95
CA ALA A 360 -4.66 8.29 -12.17
C ALA A 360 -5.03 7.07 -11.31
N LEU A 361 -5.11 5.91 -11.93
CA LEU A 361 -5.29 4.61 -11.28
C LEU A 361 -3.98 3.81 -11.25
N LYS A 362 -3.06 4.13 -12.15
CA LYS A 362 -1.71 3.56 -12.17
C LYS A 362 -0.72 4.64 -12.56
N VAL A 363 0.42 4.60 -11.88
CA VAL A 363 1.58 5.45 -12.16
C VAL A 363 2.76 4.53 -12.40
N ASP A 364 3.58 4.82 -13.40
CA ASP A 364 4.81 4.09 -13.70
C ASP A 364 5.98 5.07 -13.86
N PHE A 365 7.19 4.61 -13.54
CA PHE A 365 8.39 5.38 -13.81
C PHE A 365 8.65 5.50 -15.32
N THR A 366 9.17 6.66 -15.73
CA THR A 366 9.60 6.90 -17.11
C THR A 366 11.04 6.40 -17.32
N ASP A 367 11.50 6.42 -18.57
CA ASP A 367 12.89 6.08 -18.90
C ASP A 367 13.88 7.23 -18.69
N LYS A 368 13.42 8.35 -18.12
CA LYS A 368 14.29 9.46 -17.77
C LYS A 368 14.97 9.23 -16.44
N SER A 369 16.28 9.42 -16.40
CA SER A 369 17.08 9.27 -15.20
C SER A 369 17.87 10.53 -14.88
N VAL A 370 18.22 10.67 -13.62
CA VAL A 370 19.19 11.65 -13.11
C VAL A 370 20.34 10.90 -12.44
N PRO A 371 21.55 11.46 -12.38
CA PRO A 371 22.64 10.83 -11.65
C PRO A 371 22.35 10.83 -10.14
N LEU A 372 22.55 9.69 -9.48
CA LEU A 372 22.44 9.52 -8.04
C LEU A 372 23.72 8.88 -7.51
N THR A 373 24.32 9.48 -6.48
CA THR A 373 25.45 8.89 -5.76
C THR A 373 24.92 8.07 -4.58
N LEU A 374 24.99 6.75 -4.73
CA LEU A 374 24.64 5.78 -3.68
C LEU A 374 25.80 5.60 -2.70
N LYS A 375 25.49 5.49 -1.43
CA LYS A 375 26.41 5.03 -0.40
C LYS A 375 26.43 3.49 -0.38
N ALA A 376 27.19 2.92 -1.33
CA ALA A 376 27.36 1.49 -1.52
C ALA A 376 28.53 0.94 -0.69
N VAL A 377 28.80 -0.34 -0.83
CA VAL A 377 30.02 -1.03 -0.43
C VAL A 377 30.73 -1.56 -1.68
N GLU A 378 32.03 -1.82 -1.58
CA GLU A 378 32.77 -2.48 -2.66
C GLU A 378 32.11 -3.79 -3.07
N PHE A 379 32.16 -4.10 -4.34
CA PHE A 379 31.68 -5.37 -4.86
C PHE A 379 32.48 -5.81 -6.08
N ARG A 380 32.49 -7.11 -6.34
CA ARG A 380 33.01 -7.69 -7.57
C ARG A 380 31.96 -8.58 -8.21
N ARG A 381 32.06 -8.75 -9.52
CA ARG A 381 31.21 -9.65 -10.31
C ARG A 381 32.09 -10.82 -10.79
N GLU A 382 31.62 -12.02 -10.58
CA GLU A 382 32.31 -13.22 -11.02
C GLU A 382 31.33 -14.29 -11.51
N MET A 383 31.77 -15.14 -12.40
CA MET A 383 30.97 -16.30 -12.82
C MET A 383 30.89 -17.31 -11.68
N SER A 384 29.67 -17.73 -11.35
CA SER A 384 29.42 -18.76 -10.37
C SER A 384 29.50 -20.14 -11.02
N ASP A 385 30.29 -21.03 -10.46
CA ASP A 385 30.36 -22.45 -10.80
C ASP A 385 29.12 -23.23 -10.34
N ILE A 386 28.34 -22.67 -9.42
CA ILE A 386 27.10 -23.27 -8.89
C ILE A 386 25.90 -22.89 -9.76
N SER A 387 25.68 -21.59 -9.96
CA SER A 387 24.50 -21.10 -10.69
C SER A 387 24.71 -21.01 -12.21
N GLY A 388 25.96 -21.05 -12.68
CA GLY A 388 26.31 -20.80 -14.08
C GLY A 388 26.02 -19.38 -14.57
N ALA A 389 25.81 -18.43 -13.64
CA ALA A 389 25.49 -17.04 -13.92
C ALA A 389 26.46 -16.08 -13.19
N VAL A 390 26.47 -14.81 -13.60
CA VAL A 390 27.19 -13.78 -12.87
C VAL A 390 26.58 -13.62 -11.48
N ARG A 391 27.42 -13.70 -10.43
CA ARG A 391 27.07 -13.36 -9.05
C ARG A 391 27.77 -12.08 -8.63
N VAL A 392 27.15 -11.36 -7.71
CA VAL A 392 27.74 -10.21 -7.02
C VAL A 392 28.31 -10.70 -5.69
N VAL A 393 29.54 -10.32 -5.39
CA VAL A 393 30.19 -10.58 -4.10
C VAL A 393 30.51 -9.23 -3.47
N TYR A 394 29.81 -8.90 -2.39
CA TYR A 394 29.99 -7.66 -1.66
C TYR A 394 31.20 -7.77 -0.71
N GLY A 395 31.94 -6.67 -0.60
CA GLY A 395 32.97 -6.43 0.41
C GLY A 395 32.43 -5.59 1.56
N ASP A 396 33.34 -5.03 2.35
CA ASP A 396 33.01 -4.21 3.52
C ASP A 396 33.50 -2.75 3.40
N GLN A 397 34.30 -2.44 2.36
CA GLN A 397 34.84 -1.10 2.20
C GLN A 397 33.78 -0.14 1.63
N PRO A 398 33.67 1.08 2.19
CA PRO A 398 32.74 2.09 1.68
C PRO A 398 33.04 2.47 0.23
N LEU A 399 31.99 2.53 -0.60
CA LEU A 399 32.05 2.99 -1.98
C LEU A 399 30.94 4.00 -2.22
N ASP A 400 31.29 5.15 -2.78
CA ASP A 400 30.31 6.11 -3.31
C ASP A 400 30.15 5.84 -4.81
N LEU A 401 28.97 5.32 -5.20
CA LEU A 401 28.68 4.79 -6.51
C LEU A 401 27.65 5.67 -7.25
N THR A 402 28.05 6.30 -8.34
CA THR A 402 27.09 7.08 -9.17
C THR A 402 26.40 6.18 -10.18
N VAL A 403 25.07 6.16 -10.12
CA VAL A 403 24.20 5.33 -10.98
C VAL A 403 23.05 6.18 -11.57
N PRO A 404 22.46 5.77 -12.70
CA PRO A 404 21.20 6.36 -13.17
C PRO A 404 20.08 6.11 -12.16
N PHE A 405 19.36 7.14 -11.76
CA PHE A 405 18.17 7.04 -10.92
C PHE A 405 16.92 7.46 -11.71
N PHE A 406 16.01 6.52 -11.86
CA PHE A 406 14.74 6.68 -12.56
C PHE A 406 13.66 7.03 -11.53
N ASN A 407 13.40 8.31 -11.37
CA ASN A 407 12.48 8.83 -10.35
C ASN A 407 11.37 9.74 -10.90
N GLU A 408 11.36 10.00 -12.22
CA GLU A 408 10.23 10.68 -12.86
C GLU A 408 9.13 9.66 -13.11
N ALA A 409 7.95 9.92 -12.56
CA ALA A 409 6.78 9.05 -12.70
C ALA A 409 5.62 9.79 -13.37
N ARG A 410 4.81 9.05 -14.14
CA ARG A 410 3.64 9.55 -14.85
C ARG A 410 2.47 8.59 -14.75
N ALA A 411 1.26 9.13 -14.79
CA ALA A 411 0.08 8.31 -14.89
C ALA A 411 0.08 7.49 -16.19
N SER A 412 0.06 6.17 -16.08
CA SER A 412 -0.03 5.24 -17.21
C SER A 412 -1.45 4.76 -17.45
N ILE A 413 -2.30 4.76 -16.42
CA ILE A 413 -3.74 4.48 -16.51
C ILE A 413 -4.50 5.58 -15.79
N SER A 414 -5.42 6.22 -16.49
CA SER A 414 -6.28 7.27 -15.94
C SER A 414 -7.70 7.12 -16.45
N ILE A 415 -8.65 7.52 -15.63
CA ILE A 415 -10.08 7.54 -15.97
C ILE A 415 -10.66 8.94 -15.82
N THR A 416 -11.78 9.19 -16.51
CA THR A 416 -12.72 10.26 -16.15
C THR A 416 -13.70 9.70 -15.11
N PRO A 417 -13.72 10.20 -13.87
CA PRO A 417 -14.60 9.67 -12.83
C PRO A 417 -16.07 9.86 -13.19
N PRO A 418 -16.94 8.84 -13.02
CA PRO A 418 -18.38 9.06 -13.05
C PRO A 418 -18.86 9.76 -11.77
N LEU A 419 -20.16 10.01 -11.63
CA LEU A 419 -20.75 10.47 -10.37
C LEU A 419 -21.11 9.30 -9.44
N TYR A 420 -21.53 8.18 -10.04
CA TYR A 420 -21.97 6.99 -9.31
C TYR A 420 -21.53 5.71 -10.03
N TYR A 421 -21.37 4.64 -9.26
CA TYR A 421 -21.40 3.28 -9.79
C TYR A 421 -22.67 2.58 -9.33
N LEU A 422 -23.23 1.74 -10.21
CA LEU A 422 -24.36 0.86 -9.93
C LEU A 422 -23.90 -0.59 -9.95
N VAL A 423 -23.95 -1.25 -8.81
CA VAL A 423 -23.53 -2.66 -8.65
C VAL A 423 -24.79 -3.52 -8.48
N PRO A 424 -25.12 -4.43 -9.41
CA PRO A 424 -26.30 -5.29 -9.31
C PRO A 424 -26.25 -6.20 -8.08
N PRO A 425 -27.41 -6.55 -7.47
CA PRO A 425 -27.49 -7.19 -6.15
C PRO A 425 -26.89 -8.60 -6.08
N GLN A 426 -26.76 -9.31 -7.20
CA GLN A 426 -26.16 -10.65 -7.25
C GLN A 426 -24.63 -10.66 -7.00
N TRP A 427 -23.97 -9.49 -7.05
CA TRP A 427 -22.54 -9.36 -6.80
C TRP A 427 -22.25 -9.08 -5.32
N THR A 428 -22.77 -9.93 -4.44
CA THR A 428 -22.73 -9.75 -2.98
C THR A 428 -21.30 -9.62 -2.45
N ALA A 429 -20.36 -10.46 -2.91
CA ALA A 429 -18.96 -10.39 -2.50
C ALA A 429 -18.30 -9.03 -2.84
N VAL A 430 -18.65 -8.44 -3.98
CA VAL A 430 -18.20 -7.09 -4.37
C VAL A 430 -18.74 -6.04 -3.40
N VAL A 431 -20.04 -6.11 -3.11
CA VAL A 431 -20.71 -5.17 -2.21
C VAL A 431 -20.18 -5.27 -0.78
N GLU A 432 -19.94 -6.49 -0.29
CA GLU A 432 -19.35 -6.73 1.03
C GLU A 432 -17.95 -6.11 1.18
N VAL A 433 -17.10 -6.23 0.15
CA VAL A 433 -15.78 -5.60 0.16
C VAL A 433 -15.92 -4.07 0.13
N LEU A 434 -16.78 -3.51 -0.72
CA LEU A 434 -17.04 -2.06 -0.73
C LEU A 434 -17.51 -1.55 0.64
N ALA A 435 -18.41 -2.30 1.30
CA ALA A 435 -18.88 -1.98 2.65
C ALA A 435 -17.76 -2.08 3.71
N ALA A 436 -16.90 -3.11 3.62
CA ALA A 436 -15.76 -3.27 4.51
C ALA A 436 -14.80 -2.08 4.46
N HIS A 437 -14.64 -1.45 3.29
CA HIS A 437 -13.88 -0.21 3.14
C HIS A 437 -14.54 1.03 3.77
N GLY A 438 -15.73 0.89 4.37
CA GLY A 438 -16.46 2.01 4.97
C GLY A 438 -17.02 3.00 3.95
N LEU A 439 -17.23 2.56 2.72
CA LEU A 439 -17.87 3.39 1.70
C LEU A 439 -19.33 3.61 2.04
N ARG A 440 -19.80 4.84 1.85
CA ARG A 440 -21.22 5.16 1.90
C ARG A 440 -21.90 4.54 0.70
N LEU A 441 -22.77 3.58 0.96
CA LEU A 441 -23.51 2.81 -0.03
C LEU A 441 -25.01 3.05 0.15
N GLN A 442 -25.76 3.10 -0.96
CA GLN A 442 -27.19 3.17 -0.97
C GLN A 442 -27.77 2.01 -1.79
N LYS A 443 -28.99 1.61 -1.52
CA LYS A 443 -29.68 0.51 -2.20
C LYS A 443 -30.97 0.99 -2.84
N LEU A 444 -31.17 0.71 -4.13
CA LEU A 444 -32.43 0.98 -4.83
C LEU A 444 -33.56 0.16 -4.20
N THR A 445 -34.70 0.80 -3.96
CA THR A 445 -35.92 0.12 -3.46
C THR A 445 -36.87 -0.30 -4.57
N GLU A 446 -36.66 0.22 -5.79
CA GLU A 446 -37.43 -0.09 -6.99
C GLU A 446 -36.52 -0.18 -8.22
N PRO A 447 -36.93 -0.83 -9.32
CA PRO A 447 -36.11 -0.89 -10.53
C PRO A 447 -35.88 0.51 -11.11
N LEU A 448 -34.68 0.72 -11.65
CA LEU A 448 -34.25 1.97 -12.26
C LEU A 448 -33.70 1.72 -13.67
N THR A 449 -34.29 2.39 -14.68
CA THR A 449 -33.79 2.37 -16.07
C THR A 449 -33.14 3.69 -16.41
N LEU A 450 -31.88 3.66 -16.80
CA LEU A 450 -31.14 4.86 -17.20
C LEU A 450 -30.05 4.51 -18.23
N GLU A 451 -29.53 5.56 -18.88
CA GLU A 451 -28.31 5.42 -19.69
C GLU A 451 -27.09 5.33 -18.80
N VAL A 452 -26.22 4.36 -19.06
CA VAL A 452 -24.98 4.13 -18.33
C VAL A 452 -23.84 3.88 -19.30
N GLU A 453 -22.64 4.27 -18.88
CA GLU A 453 -21.41 3.76 -19.43
C GLU A 453 -21.07 2.42 -18.76
N SER A 454 -20.52 1.49 -19.53
CA SER A 454 -20.02 0.20 -19.04
C SER A 454 -18.87 -0.25 -19.93
N TYR A 455 -18.29 -1.41 -19.64
CA TYR A 455 -17.17 -1.95 -20.40
C TYR A 455 -17.54 -3.26 -21.07
N ARG A 456 -17.14 -3.41 -22.34
CA ARG A 456 -17.14 -4.69 -23.04
C ARG A 456 -15.72 -5.21 -23.15
N PHE A 457 -15.51 -6.42 -22.65
CA PHE A 457 -14.21 -7.05 -22.58
C PHE A 457 -13.86 -7.87 -23.82
N SER A 458 -12.57 -7.92 -24.11
CA SER A 458 -11.95 -8.81 -25.11
C SER A 458 -10.58 -9.27 -24.62
N ASP A 459 -9.97 -10.24 -25.31
CA ASP A 459 -8.64 -10.77 -25.02
C ASP A 459 -8.44 -11.16 -23.53
N VAL A 460 -9.49 -11.70 -22.91
CA VAL A 460 -9.48 -12.10 -21.51
C VAL A 460 -8.51 -13.27 -21.31
N LYS A 461 -7.60 -13.13 -20.35
CA LYS A 461 -6.61 -14.15 -20.00
C LYS A 461 -6.50 -14.25 -18.49
N TRP A 462 -6.39 -15.47 -18.02
CA TRP A 462 -6.09 -15.78 -16.62
C TRP A 462 -4.61 -16.04 -16.43
N ALA A 463 -4.06 -15.66 -15.29
CA ALA A 463 -2.70 -16.02 -14.92
C ALA A 463 -2.55 -17.56 -14.88
N ALA A 464 -1.36 -18.07 -15.20
CA ALA A 464 -1.10 -19.52 -15.22
C ALA A 464 -1.06 -20.14 -13.80
N SER A 465 -0.86 -19.32 -12.76
CA SER A 465 -0.83 -19.73 -11.37
C SER A 465 -1.57 -18.72 -10.49
N SER A 466 -2.02 -19.17 -9.32
CA SER A 466 -2.62 -18.27 -8.33
C SER A 466 -1.60 -17.30 -7.75
N PHE A 467 -2.08 -16.13 -7.36
CA PHE A 467 -1.35 -15.12 -6.61
C PHE A 467 -2.24 -14.63 -5.47
N GLU A 468 -1.75 -14.70 -4.24
CA GLU A 468 -2.45 -14.26 -3.04
C GLU A 468 -3.89 -14.82 -2.94
N GLY A 469 -4.01 -16.14 -3.19
CA GLY A 469 -5.25 -16.88 -3.11
C GLY A 469 -6.21 -16.70 -4.29
N ARG A 470 -5.86 -15.91 -5.32
CA ARG A 470 -6.73 -15.61 -6.45
C ARG A 470 -6.04 -15.85 -7.79
N LEU A 471 -6.83 -16.12 -8.82
CA LEU A 471 -6.36 -16.22 -10.20
C LEU A 471 -6.56 -14.87 -10.89
N LEU A 472 -5.45 -14.16 -11.13
CA LEU A 472 -5.49 -12.83 -11.73
C LEU A 472 -5.99 -12.86 -13.16
N VAL A 473 -6.71 -11.81 -13.54
CA VAL A 473 -7.28 -11.62 -14.89
C VAL A 473 -6.65 -10.40 -15.53
N SER A 474 -6.22 -10.57 -16.76
CA SER A 474 -5.87 -9.48 -17.69
C SER A 474 -6.87 -9.46 -18.85
N GLN A 475 -7.15 -8.28 -19.37
CA GLN A 475 -8.17 -8.09 -20.40
C GLN A 475 -7.88 -6.82 -21.21
N LYS A 476 -8.53 -6.70 -22.34
CA LYS A 476 -8.76 -5.43 -23.02
C LYS A 476 -10.24 -5.08 -22.90
N ASN A 477 -10.55 -3.80 -22.89
CA ASN A 477 -11.94 -3.35 -22.83
C ASN A 477 -12.21 -2.16 -23.75
N GLN A 478 -13.48 -1.97 -24.03
CA GLN A 478 -14.01 -0.81 -24.70
C GLN A 478 -15.16 -0.24 -23.88
N LEU A 479 -15.14 1.07 -23.64
CA LEU A 479 -16.24 1.78 -23.03
C LEU A 479 -17.44 1.77 -23.99
N VAL A 480 -18.61 1.37 -23.49
CA VAL A 480 -19.87 1.32 -24.23
C VAL A 480 -20.95 2.06 -23.45
N THR A 481 -21.83 2.76 -24.17
CA THR A 481 -23.01 3.41 -23.59
C THR A 481 -24.24 2.61 -23.93
N GLU A 482 -25.06 2.30 -22.94
CA GLU A 482 -26.29 1.55 -23.16
C GLU A 482 -27.40 1.99 -22.18
N ARG A 483 -28.65 1.76 -22.57
CA ARG A 483 -29.79 1.89 -21.67
C ARG A 483 -29.98 0.56 -20.93
N ARG A 484 -29.81 0.59 -19.60
CA ARG A 484 -29.88 -0.61 -18.75
C ARG A 484 -30.88 -0.43 -17.63
N THR A 485 -31.66 -1.49 -17.36
CA THR A 485 -32.54 -1.57 -16.19
C THR A 485 -31.84 -2.31 -15.05
N TYR A 486 -31.68 -1.63 -13.93
CA TYR A 486 -31.16 -2.18 -12.69
C TYR A 486 -32.33 -2.58 -11.77
N PRO A 487 -32.36 -3.79 -11.21
CA PRO A 487 -33.42 -4.24 -10.32
C PRO A 487 -33.36 -3.54 -8.96
N ALA A 488 -34.44 -3.61 -8.20
CA ALA A 488 -34.43 -3.30 -6.78
C ALA A 488 -33.34 -4.11 -6.07
N GLY A 489 -32.70 -3.52 -5.06
CA GLY A 489 -31.54 -4.11 -4.38
C GLY A 489 -30.19 -3.75 -5.00
N THR A 490 -30.14 -3.14 -6.19
CA THR A 490 -28.88 -2.63 -6.78
C THR A 490 -28.24 -1.61 -5.85
N VAL A 491 -26.94 -1.76 -5.64
CA VAL A 491 -26.17 -0.85 -4.78
C VAL A 491 -25.64 0.32 -5.60
N VAL A 492 -25.91 1.51 -5.10
CA VAL A 492 -25.43 2.79 -5.63
C VAL A 492 -24.22 3.23 -4.81
N VAL A 493 -23.10 3.48 -5.47
CA VAL A 493 -21.84 3.94 -4.86
C VAL A 493 -21.59 5.38 -5.33
N PRO A 494 -21.94 6.41 -4.55
CA PRO A 494 -21.65 7.79 -4.90
C PRO A 494 -20.15 8.07 -4.77
N LEU A 495 -19.56 8.80 -5.71
CA LEU A 495 -18.16 9.22 -5.61
C LEU A 495 -17.95 10.48 -4.77
N ALA A 496 -19.00 11.24 -4.47
CA ALA A 496 -18.96 12.39 -3.57
C ALA A 496 -18.82 11.96 -2.10
N GLN A 497 -17.70 11.29 -1.78
CA GLN A 497 -17.34 10.83 -0.44
C GLN A 497 -15.82 10.73 -0.34
N SER A 498 -15.26 10.79 0.88
CA SER A 498 -13.79 10.70 1.11
C SER A 498 -13.17 9.41 0.57
N GLY A 499 -13.92 8.30 0.58
CA GLY A 499 -13.53 7.00 0.00
C GLY A 499 -13.72 6.88 -1.52
N GLY A 500 -14.07 7.96 -2.24
CA GLY A 500 -14.35 7.90 -3.67
C GLY A 500 -13.23 7.30 -4.52
N ARG A 501 -11.96 7.57 -4.17
CA ARG A 501 -10.80 6.97 -4.86
C ARG A 501 -10.70 5.46 -4.66
N VAL A 502 -11.02 4.95 -3.47
CA VAL A 502 -11.08 3.50 -3.21
C VAL A 502 -12.12 2.84 -4.11
N ALA A 503 -13.32 3.46 -4.23
CA ALA A 503 -14.36 2.95 -5.13
C ALA A 503 -13.88 2.89 -6.59
N MET A 504 -13.17 3.92 -7.07
CA MET A 504 -12.59 3.92 -8.42
C MET A 504 -11.57 2.80 -8.62
N HIS A 505 -10.61 2.64 -7.70
CA HIS A 505 -9.61 1.56 -7.79
C HIS A 505 -10.22 0.16 -7.77
N LEU A 506 -11.33 -0.04 -7.07
CA LEU A 506 -12.01 -1.34 -7.00
C LEU A 506 -12.89 -1.62 -8.23
N LEU A 507 -13.61 -0.60 -8.73
CA LEU A 507 -14.67 -0.78 -9.72
C LEU A 507 -14.24 -0.46 -11.17
N GLU A 508 -13.12 0.22 -11.39
CA GLU A 508 -12.61 0.45 -12.74
C GLU A 508 -11.75 -0.73 -13.21
N PRO A 509 -12.14 -1.41 -14.30
CA PRO A 509 -11.50 -2.67 -14.72
C PRO A 509 -10.00 -2.56 -15.03
N ASP A 510 -9.54 -1.38 -15.45
CA ASP A 510 -8.15 -1.13 -15.82
C ASP A 510 -7.24 -0.86 -14.60
N ALA A 511 -7.81 -0.64 -13.43
CA ALA A 511 -7.02 -0.50 -12.22
C ALA A 511 -6.32 -1.83 -11.89
N PRO A 512 -5.01 -1.80 -11.56
CA PRO A 512 -4.23 -3.03 -11.32
C PRO A 512 -4.78 -3.91 -10.20
N ASP A 513 -5.49 -3.31 -9.25
CA ASP A 513 -6.05 -3.95 -8.07
C ASP A 513 -7.59 -3.98 -8.07
N SER A 514 -8.19 -3.87 -9.27
CA SER A 514 -9.65 -3.89 -9.43
C SER A 514 -10.26 -5.26 -9.11
N PHE A 515 -11.56 -5.27 -8.83
CA PHE A 515 -12.32 -6.52 -8.71
C PHE A 515 -12.23 -7.40 -9.96
N VAL A 516 -12.11 -6.79 -11.16
CA VAL A 516 -11.89 -7.55 -12.40
C VAL A 516 -10.52 -8.20 -12.38
N ALA A 517 -9.46 -7.44 -12.06
CA ALA A 517 -8.10 -7.96 -12.00
C ALA A 517 -7.95 -9.09 -10.97
N TRP A 518 -8.65 -9.00 -9.82
CA TRP A 518 -8.68 -10.04 -8.78
C TRP A 518 -9.69 -11.17 -9.04
N GLY A 519 -10.37 -11.20 -10.20
CA GLY A 519 -11.23 -12.29 -10.61
C GLY A 519 -12.60 -12.37 -9.90
N PHE A 520 -13.07 -11.32 -9.25
CA PHE A 520 -14.41 -11.30 -8.62
C PHE A 520 -15.54 -11.43 -9.64
N PHE A 521 -15.29 -11.05 -10.90
CA PHE A 521 -16.26 -11.08 -11.98
C PHE A 521 -16.03 -12.22 -12.99
N ASN A 522 -15.20 -13.22 -12.69
CA ASN A 522 -14.88 -14.31 -13.62
C ASN A 522 -16.09 -14.94 -14.33
N PRO A 523 -17.27 -15.15 -13.68
CA PRO A 523 -18.43 -15.74 -14.36
C PRO A 523 -18.93 -14.98 -15.58
N ILE A 524 -18.65 -13.66 -15.73
CA ILE A 524 -19.08 -12.91 -16.93
C ILE A 524 -18.31 -13.31 -18.18
N PHE A 525 -17.18 -13.97 -18.05
CA PHE A 525 -16.32 -14.42 -19.15
C PHE A 525 -16.63 -15.85 -19.61
N GLU A 526 -17.59 -16.52 -18.98
CA GLU A 526 -17.91 -17.91 -19.24
C GLU A 526 -19.13 -18.05 -20.15
N GLN A 527 -19.00 -18.79 -21.22
CA GLN A 527 -20.14 -19.20 -22.05
C GLN A 527 -20.88 -20.33 -21.32
N LYS A 528 -22.20 -20.17 -21.14
CA LYS A 528 -23.03 -21.14 -20.40
C LYS A 528 -23.86 -22.04 -21.34
N GLU A 529 -24.23 -21.54 -22.52
CA GLU A 529 -24.99 -22.29 -23.51
C GLU A 529 -24.21 -22.42 -24.81
N GLY A 530 -24.49 -23.47 -25.57
CA GLY A 530 -23.92 -23.74 -26.86
C GLY A 530 -24.93 -24.43 -27.79
N GLY A 531 -24.53 -24.85 -28.94
CA GLY A 531 -25.32 -25.65 -29.88
C GLY A 531 -24.51 -26.82 -30.43
N GLU A 532 -25.18 -27.92 -30.69
CA GLU A 532 -24.60 -29.06 -31.38
C GLU A 532 -24.22 -28.68 -32.82
N ASP A 533 -23.14 -29.21 -33.35
CA ASP A 533 -22.58 -28.84 -34.63
C ASP A 533 -23.62 -28.96 -35.77
N TYR A 534 -24.43 -30.02 -35.80
CA TYR A 534 -25.47 -30.20 -36.83
C TYR A 534 -26.60 -29.15 -36.72
N VAL A 535 -26.87 -28.62 -35.54
CA VAL A 535 -27.84 -27.54 -35.32
C VAL A 535 -27.23 -26.20 -35.77
N LEU A 536 -25.97 -25.96 -35.45
CA LEU A 536 -25.22 -24.77 -35.84
C LEU A 536 -24.98 -24.71 -37.34
N GLU A 537 -24.76 -25.85 -38.00
CA GLU A 537 -24.69 -25.97 -39.46
C GLU A 537 -25.99 -25.49 -40.12
N LYS A 538 -27.13 -25.97 -39.63
CA LYS A 538 -28.44 -25.52 -40.14
C LYS A 538 -28.63 -24.03 -39.92
N LEU A 539 -28.37 -23.53 -38.70
CA LEU A 539 -28.43 -22.12 -38.38
C LEU A 539 -27.56 -21.26 -39.32
N ALA A 540 -26.30 -21.68 -39.54
CA ALA A 540 -25.38 -20.98 -40.42
C ALA A 540 -25.93 -20.87 -41.85
N ARG A 541 -26.47 -21.97 -42.41
CA ARG A 541 -27.08 -22.01 -43.76
C ARG A 541 -28.29 -21.09 -43.86
N ASP A 542 -29.16 -21.10 -42.83
CA ASP A 542 -30.33 -20.24 -42.77
C ASP A 542 -29.93 -18.75 -42.67
N MET A 543 -28.88 -18.43 -41.96
CA MET A 543 -28.32 -17.06 -41.87
C MET A 543 -27.70 -16.59 -43.17
N LEU A 544 -26.88 -17.44 -43.81
CA LEU A 544 -26.26 -17.16 -45.11
C LEU A 544 -27.30 -16.99 -46.23
N ALA A 545 -28.41 -17.73 -46.17
CA ALA A 545 -29.52 -17.57 -47.14
C ALA A 545 -30.26 -16.25 -47.04
N LYS A 546 -30.26 -15.64 -45.83
CA LYS A 546 -31.04 -14.42 -45.54
C LYS A 546 -30.19 -13.14 -45.56
N ASP A 547 -28.87 -13.23 -45.43
CA ASP A 547 -27.98 -12.08 -45.34
C ASP A 547 -26.77 -12.22 -46.25
N GLU A 548 -26.83 -11.52 -47.38
CA GLU A 548 -25.76 -11.47 -48.38
C GLU A 548 -24.48 -10.78 -47.86
N ASN A 549 -24.59 -9.80 -46.94
CA ASN A 549 -23.42 -9.15 -46.36
C ASN A 549 -22.70 -10.10 -45.41
N LEU A 550 -23.44 -10.84 -44.60
CA LEU A 550 -22.88 -11.88 -43.76
C LEU A 550 -22.19 -12.97 -44.58
N ARG A 551 -22.73 -13.35 -45.75
CA ARG A 551 -22.12 -14.29 -46.70
C ARG A 551 -20.76 -13.76 -47.15
N LYS A 552 -20.71 -12.53 -47.64
CA LYS A 552 -19.46 -11.89 -48.12
C LYS A 552 -18.43 -11.76 -47.00
N GLU A 553 -18.87 -11.43 -45.79
CA GLU A 553 -17.99 -11.35 -44.60
C GLU A 553 -17.37 -12.73 -44.28
N PHE A 554 -18.19 -13.78 -44.28
CA PHE A 554 -17.73 -15.14 -44.01
C PHE A 554 -16.78 -15.64 -45.09
N GLU A 555 -17.10 -15.48 -46.40
CA GLU A 555 -16.27 -15.87 -47.50
C GLU A 555 -14.92 -15.14 -47.49
N ARG A 556 -14.92 -13.85 -47.25
CA ARG A 556 -13.70 -13.05 -47.09
C ARG A 556 -12.83 -13.59 -45.95
N ARG A 557 -13.44 -13.88 -44.80
CA ARG A 557 -12.69 -14.38 -43.65
C ARG A 557 -12.10 -15.78 -43.91
N LEU A 558 -12.77 -16.61 -44.67
CA LEU A 558 -12.20 -17.91 -45.12
C LEU A 558 -10.93 -17.72 -45.94
N LEU A 559 -10.86 -16.65 -46.74
CA LEU A 559 -9.69 -16.34 -47.57
C LEU A 559 -8.55 -15.69 -46.77
N ASP A 560 -8.90 -14.77 -45.86
CA ASP A 560 -7.95 -13.91 -45.16
C ASP A 560 -7.37 -14.57 -43.89
N ASP A 561 -8.05 -15.58 -43.32
CA ASP A 561 -7.68 -16.21 -42.03
C ASP A 561 -7.59 -17.75 -42.20
N PRO A 562 -6.40 -18.30 -42.56
CA PRO A 562 -6.21 -19.74 -42.74
C PRO A 562 -6.51 -20.57 -41.48
N GLN A 563 -6.29 -20.03 -40.26
CA GLN A 563 -6.61 -20.73 -39.01
C GLN A 563 -8.11 -20.85 -38.81
N PHE A 564 -8.85 -19.77 -39.08
CA PHE A 564 -10.31 -19.81 -39.11
C PHE A 564 -10.83 -20.78 -40.15
N ALA A 565 -10.29 -20.75 -41.37
CA ALA A 565 -10.69 -21.62 -42.47
C ALA A 565 -10.48 -23.13 -42.16
N ALA A 566 -9.44 -23.47 -41.40
CA ALA A 566 -9.12 -24.84 -40.98
C ALA A 566 -9.93 -25.32 -39.76
N SER A 567 -10.61 -24.44 -39.03
CA SER A 567 -11.31 -24.76 -37.78
C SER A 567 -12.83 -24.83 -37.97
N ALA A 568 -13.39 -26.03 -38.05
CA ALA A 568 -14.85 -26.21 -38.09
C ALA A 568 -15.56 -25.53 -36.94
N ARG A 569 -15.01 -25.63 -35.73
CA ARG A 569 -15.53 -24.98 -34.50
C ARG A 569 -15.59 -23.47 -34.66
N GLU A 570 -14.51 -22.81 -35.09
CA GLU A 570 -14.47 -21.34 -35.21
C GLU A 570 -15.39 -20.87 -36.35
N ARG A 571 -15.55 -21.65 -37.42
CA ARG A 571 -16.51 -21.34 -38.49
C ARG A 571 -17.96 -21.40 -38.01
N LEU A 572 -18.35 -22.41 -37.25
CA LEU A 572 -19.70 -22.51 -36.67
C LEU A 572 -19.92 -21.43 -35.58
N ARG A 573 -18.89 -21.18 -34.75
CA ARG A 573 -18.91 -20.13 -33.75
C ARG A 573 -19.13 -18.75 -34.36
N PHE A 574 -18.60 -18.47 -35.54
CA PHE A 574 -18.80 -17.20 -36.26
C PHE A 574 -20.30 -16.88 -36.44
N PHE A 575 -21.12 -17.88 -36.78
CA PHE A 575 -22.58 -17.73 -36.92
C PHE A 575 -23.26 -17.69 -35.57
N TYR A 576 -22.87 -18.55 -34.63
CA TYR A 576 -23.46 -18.59 -33.30
C TYR A 576 -23.36 -17.23 -32.60
N LEU A 577 -22.18 -16.59 -32.61
CA LEU A 577 -21.94 -15.27 -32.02
C LEU A 577 -22.80 -14.16 -32.65
N ARG A 578 -23.29 -14.32 -33.86
CA ARG A 578 -24.15 -13.37 -34.59
C ARG A 578 -25.63 -13.70 -34.50
N SER A 579 -25.94 -14.84 -33.95
CA SER A 579 -27.30 -15.34 -33.85
C SER A 579 -28.05 -14.72 -32.66
N PRO A 580 -29.38 -14.80 -32.62
CA PRO A 580 -30.17 -14.40 -31.44
C PRO A 580 -29.97 -15.33 -30.24
N TYR A 581 -29.34 -16.50 -30.41
CA TYR A 581 -29.07 -17.47 -29.34
C TYR A 581 -27.82 -17.13 -28.53
N TRP A 582 -27.00 -16.18 -29.00
CA TRP A 582 -25.82 -15.75 -28.29
C TRP A 582 -26.17 -14.88 -27.07
N ASP A 583 -25.60 -15.21 -25.91
CA ASP A 583 -25.75 -14.35 -24.71
C ASP A 583 -24.92 -13.08 -24.87
N ARG A 584 -25.57 -12.00 -25.23
CA ARG A 584 -24.94 -10.68 -25.40
C ARG A 584 -24.41 -10.07 -24.10
N ARG A 585 -24.76 -10.65 -22.93
CA ARG A 585 -24.24 -10.24 -21.60
C ARG A 585 -22.84 -10.80 -21.34
N MET A 586 -22.44 -11.85 -22.08
CA MET A 586 -21.08 -12.37 -21.98
C MET A 586 -20.08 -11.27 -22.32
N ASN A 587 -18.99 -11.17 -21.54
CA ASN A 587 -17.97 -10.13 -21.64
C ASN A 587 -18.49 -8.71 -21.47
N LEU A 588 -19.67 -8.51 -20.90
CA LEU A 588 -20.21 -7.19 -20.56
C LEU A 588 -20.08 -6.95 -19.05
N TYR A 589 -19.44 -5.86 -18.68
CA TYR A 589 -19.28 -5.49 -17.28
C TYR A 589 -20.65 -5.22 -16.64
N PRO A 590 -20.97 -5.87 -15.51
CA PRO A 590 -22.28 -5.69 -14.89
C PRO A 590 -22.44 -4.35 -14.18
N VAL A 591 -21.32 -3.72 -13.77
CA VAL A 591 -21.33 -2.44 -13.09
C VAL A 591 -21.57 -1.31 -14.10
N GLY A 592 -22.50 -0.42 -13.78
CA GLY A 592 -22.79 0.78 -14.57
C GLY A 592 -22.07 2.00 -13.99
N ARG A 593 -21.51 2.82 -14.86
CA ARG A 593 -20.95 4.13 -14.55
C ARG A 593 -21.98 5.19 -14.93
N VAL A 594 -22.36 6.06 -14.01
CA VAL A 594 -23.38 7.08 -14.23
C VAL A 594 -22.75 8.47 -14.15
N THR A 595 -22.77 9.19 -15.25
CA THR A 595 -22.14 10.51 -15.41
C THR A 595 -23.11 11.69 -15.21
N THR A 596 -24.41 11.39 -15.06
CA THR A 596 -25.46 12.39 -14.84
C THR A 596 -26.13 12.20 -13.48
N LYS A 597 -26.64 13.27 -12.90
CA LYS A 597 -27.49 13.17 -11.69
C LYS A 597 -28.80 12.51 -12.04
N PHE A 598 -29.28 11.64 -11.19
CA PHE A 598 -30.59 10.98 -11.33
C PHE A 598 -31.35 11.01 -10.01
N THR A 599 -32.67 10.78 -10.09
CA THR A 599 -33.52 10.64 -8.91
C THR A 599 -34.05 9.21 -8.86
N ALA A 600 -33.94 8.58 -7.70
CA ALA A 600 -34.46 7.26 -7.43
C ALA A 600 -34.80 7.12 -5.95
N ARG A 601 -35.69 6.17 -5.63
CA ARG A 601 -35.96 5.80 -4.23
C ARG A 601 -34.85 4.90 -3.73
N MET A 602 -34.15 5.32 -2.69
CA MET A 602 -33.01 4.63 -2.12
C MET A 602 -33.09 4.62 -0.60
N ILE A 603 -32.47 3.60 -0.01
CA ILE A 603 -32.21 3.49 1.43
C ILE A 603 -30.71 3.27 1.64
N ASP A 604 -30.21 3.62 2.81
CA ASP A 604 -28.83 3.32 3.15
C ASP A 604 -28.59 1.81 3.18
N TYR A 605 -27.48 1.36 2.63
CA TYR A 605 -27.04 -0.03 2.73
C TYR A 605 -26.51 -0.27 4.15
N ARG A 606 -27.12 -1.23 4.86
CA ARG A 606 -26.73 -1.61 6.23
C ARG A 606 -26.04 -2.94 6.23
#